data_e8527eb3d0792960a4eadc522fc70a39
#
_entry.id   e8527eb3d0792960a4eadc522fc70a39
#
_cell.length_a   1.000
_cell.length_b   1.000
_cell.length_c   1.000
_cell.angle_alpha   90.00
_cell.angle_beta   90.00
_cell.angle_gamma   90.00
#
_symmetry.space_group_name_H-M   'P 1'
#
loop_
_entity.id
_entity.type
_entity.pdbx_description
1 polymer ?
#
loop_
_entity_poly.entity_id
_entity_poly.type
_entity_poly.pdbx_seq_one_letter_code
_entity_poly.pdbx_strand_id
1 'polypeptide(L)'
;MTAALALEQLMLHPRYHQLVDAIRAATPAGLVDQADAATRDALRFMTAAARHANADSAHPTAAADVPDWVRLGLLDTLTAWADGRVSTCRHQPTPDRPQPVLAAAWKPNLLVCAACAHLLALPRNSDRDRTCDACGHQCTGPEHADGIYPGMVQLGPLIYQYGTCAGCRPPTADIGPLSATQTAEQAAPRGTGRVRQRGSRGRGRRGGPR
;
A
#
# COMPACT_ATOMS: atom_id res chain seq x y z
N MET A 1 -7.86 12.80 24.96
CA MET A 1 -8.18 11.70 24.01
C MET A 1 -7.85 12.20 22.62
N THR A 2 -7.02 11.47 21.86
CA THR A 2 -6.68 11.85 20.48
C THR A 2 -7.83 11.53 19.53
N ALA A 3 -7.90 12.20 18.38
CA ALA A 3 -8.94 11.93 17.38
C ALA A 3 -8.88 10.48 16.88
N ALA A 4 -7.66 9.92 16.71
CA ALA A 4 -7.46 8.53 16.32
C ALA A 4 -8.08 7.55 17.33
N LEU A 5 -7.88 7.77 18.63
CA LEU A 5 -8.46 6.91 19.68
C LEU A 5 -9.99 7.00 19.70
N ALA A 6 -10.56 8.20 19.52
CA ALA A 6 -12.01 8.37 19.43
C ALA A 6 -12.59 7.65 18.20
N LEU A 7 -11.92 7.71 17.05
CA LEU A 7 -12.33 6.99 15.85
C LEU A 7 -12.18 5.47 16.01
N GLU A 8 -11.15 5.00 16.71
CA GLU A 8 -10.99 3.58 17.01
C GLU A 8 -12.15 3.06 17.85
N GLN A 9 -12.50 3.75 18.94
CA GLN A 9 -13.64 3.39 19.76
C GLN A 9 -14.93 3.37 18.95
N LEU A 10 -15.09 4.33 18.05
CA LEU A 10 -16.24 4.39 17.16
C LEU A 10 -16.25 3.23 16.14
N MET A 11 -15.12 2.90 15.55
CA MET A 11 -14.97 1.81 14.57
C MET A 11 -15.27 0.43 15.19
N LEU A 12 -14.96 0.25 16.47
CA LEU A 12 -15.25 -0.97 17.22
C LEU A 12 -16.67 -0.99 17.81
N HIS A 13 -17.43 0.10 17.67
CA HIS A 13 -18.77 0.19 18.23
C HIS A 13 -19.77 -0.64 17.41
N PRO A 14 -20.72 -1.39 18.04
CA PRO A 14 -21.70 -2.21 17.31
C PRO A 14 -22.56 -1.47 16.28
N ARG A 15 -22.76 -0.15 16.48
CA ARG A 15 -23.51 0.71 15.54
C ARG A 15 -22.64 1.42 14.50
N TYR A 16 -21.37 1.06 14.37
CA TYR A 16 -20.46 1.72 13.43
C TYR A 16 -21.02 1.78 12.01
N HIS A 17 -21.53 0.65 11.49
CA HIS A 17 -22.10 0.61 10.12
C HIS A 17 -23.28 1.56 9.96
N GLN A 18 -24.17 1.66 10.95
CA GLN A 18 -25.32 2.58 10.90
C GLN A 18 -24.85 4.04 10.82
N LEU A 19 -23.80 4.39 11.56
CA LEU A 19 -23.20 5.73 11.50
C LEU A 19 -22.58 6.00 10.13
N VAL A 20 -21.82 5.05 9.59
CA VAL A 20 -21.22 5.17 8.24
C VAL A 20 -22.32 5.37 7.20
N ASP A 21 -23.40 4.58 7.25
CA ASP A 21 -24.52 4.70 6.32
C ASP A 21 -25.21 6.08 6.42
N ALA A 22 -25.39 6.59 7.64
CA ALA A 22 -25.95 7.91 7.86
C ALA A 22 -25.04 9.04 7.31
N ILE A 23 -23.73 8.93 7.52
CA ILE A 23 -22.74 9.87 6.96
C ILE A 23 -22.77 9.83 5.43
N ARG A 24 -22.79 8.63 4.85
CA ARG A 24 -22.86 8.46 3.38
C ARG A 24 -24.14 9.07 2.81
N ALA A 25 -25.27 8.85 3.45
CA ALA A 25 -26.55 9.45 3.04
C ALA A 25 -26.56 10.98 3.11
N ALA A 26 -25.82 11.58 4.04
CA ALA A 26 -25.67 13.03 4.18
C ALA A 26 -24.58 13.63 3.27
N THR A 27 -23.75 12.81 2.64
CA THR A 27 -22.64 13.24 1.80
C THR A 27 -23.10 13.37 0.33
N PRO A 28 -22.63 14.39 -0.43
CA PRO A 28 -22.94 14.50 -1.84
C PRO A 28 -22.61 13.21 -2.63
N ALA A 29 -23.55 12.71 -3.42
CA ALA A 29 -23.42 11.42 -4.12
C ALA A 29 -22.15 11.33 -4.97
N GLY A 30 -21.77 12.40 -5.67
CA GLY A 30 -20.55 12.42 -6.48
C GLY A 30 -19.27 12.23 -5.67
N LEU A 31 -19.20 12.70 -4.42
CA LEU A 31 -18.06 12.46 -3.54
C LEU A 31 -18.06 11.02 -3.02
N VAL A 32 -19.24 10.48 -2.70
CA VAL A 32 -19.39 9.06 -2.31
C VAL A 32 -18.92 8.15 -3.45
N ASP A 33 -19.35 8.40 -4.68
CA ASP A 33 -18.99 7.61 -5.86
C ASP A 33 -17.46 7.65 -6.11
N GLN A 34 -16.83 8.82 -5.96
CA GLN A 34 -15.39 8.98 -6.09
C GLN A 34 -14.64 8.23 -4.98
N ALA A 35 -15.10 8.32 -3.73
CA ALA A 35 -14.51 7.60 -2.60
C ALA A 35 -14.61 6.08 -2.78
N ASP A 36 -15.74 5.59 -3.27
CA ASP A 36 -15.97 4.17 -3.56
C ASP A 36 -15.08 3.69 -4.73
N ALA A 37 -14.92 4.50 -5.77
CA ALA A 37 -14.01 4.20 -6.88
C ALA A 37 -12.56 4.12 -6.36
N ALA A 38 -12.11 5.10 -5.60
CA ALA A 38 -10.78 5.13 -5.02
C ALA A 38 -10.54 3.94 -4.06
N THR A 39 -11.56 3.53 -3.29
CA THR A 39 -11.51 2.36 -2.41
C THR A 39 -11.32 1.07 -3.21
N ARG A 40 -12.07 0.91 -4.32
CA ARG A 40 -11.90 -0.25 -5.22
C ARG A 40 -10.53 -0.28 -5.89
N ASP A 41 -10.00 0.89 -6.26
CA ASP A 41 -8.66 1.00 -6.84
C ASP A 41 -7.57 0.66 -5.82
N ALA A 42 -7.73 1.08 -4.57
CA ALA A 42 -6.84 0.72 -3.47
C ALA A 42 -6.83 -0.80 -3.24
N LEU A 43 -8.00 -1.45 -3.25
CA LEU A 43 -8.09 -2.91 -3.14
C LEU A 43 -7.41 -3.62 -4.32
N ARG A 44 -7.57 -3.12 -5.55
CA ARG A 44 -6.85 -3.65 -6.72
C ARG A 44 -5.34 -3.53 -6.56
N PHE A 45 -4.86 -2.41 -6.04
CA PHE A 45 -3.45 -2.20 -5.75
C PHE A 45 -2.94 -3.20 -4.70
N MET A 46 -3.64 -3.38 -3.59
CA MET A 46 -3.29 -4.36 -2.54
C MET A 46 -3.27 -5.78 -3.09
N THR A 47 -4.29 -6.18 -3.87
CA THR A 47 -4.37 -7.51 -4.47
C THR A 47 -3.20 -7.76 -5.43
N ALA A 48 -2.81 -6.76 -6.21
CA ALA A 48 -1.64 -6.87 -7.08
C ALA A 48 -0.33 -7.00 -6.28
N ALA A 49 -0.19 -6.24 -5.19
CA ALA A 49 0.97 -6.32 -4.30
C ALA A 49 1.05 -7.69 -3.59
N ALA A 50 -0.07 -8.23 -3.11
CA ALA A 50 -0.14 -9.54 -2.48
C ALA A 50 0.29 -10.65 -3.45
N ARG A 51 -0.22 -10.65 -4.68
CA ARG A 51 0.20 -11.60 -5.73
C ARG A 51 1.68 -11.51 -6.04
N HIS A 52 2.23 -10.31 -6.05
CA HIS A 52 3.66 -10.09 -6.30
C HIS A 52 4.53 -10.62 -5.15
N ALA A 53 4.01 -10.61 -3.93
CA ALA A 53 4.65 -11.18 -2.74
C ALA A 53 4.39 -12.68 -2.55
N ASN A 54 3.76 -13.37 -3.53
CA ASN A 54 3.30 -14.76 -3.44
C ASN A 54 2.40 -15.01 -2.20
N ALA A 55 1.66 -13.98 -1.80
CA ALA A 55 0.65 -14.09 -0.76
C ALA A 55 -0.70 -14.49 -1.37
N ASP A 56 -1.51 -15.15 -0.57
CA ASP A 56 -2.92 -15.32 -0.90
C ASP A 56 -3.62 -13.96 -1.05
N SER A 57 -4.76 -13.93 -1.66
CA SER A 57 -5.46 -12.68 -1.98
C SER A 57 -5.74 -11.85 -0.73
N ALA A 58 -5.79 -10.51 -0.90
CA ALA A 58 -6.32 -9.61 0.12
C ALA A 58 -7.77 -10.02 0.45
N HIS A 59 -8.06 -10.24 1.73
CA HIS A 59 -9.38 -10.65 2.22
C HIS A 59 -9.91 -9.63 3.22
N PRO A 60 -11.24 -9.48 3.34
CA PRO A 60 -11.83 -8.66 4.37
C PRO A 60 -11.42 -9.13 5.76
N THR A 61 -10.95 -8.21 6.60
CA THR A 61 -10.57 -8.48 7.99
C THR A 61 -11.41 -7.61 8.90
N ALA A 62 -11.97 -8.20 9.96
CA ALA A 62 -12.72 -7.40 10.93
C ALA A 62 -11.77 -6.44 11.65
N ALA A 63 -12.26 -5.24 11.97
CA ALA A 63 -11.43 -4.24 12.66
C ALA A 63 -10.87 -4.76 13.99
N ALA A 64 -11.61 -5.61 14.69
CA ALA A 64 -11.18 -6.22 15.95
C ALA A 64 -10.01 -7.20 15.78
N ASP A 65 -9.83 -7.78 14.58
CA ASP A 65 -8.76 -8.75 14.29
C ASP A 65 -7.45 -8.06 13.83
N VAL A 66 -7.52 -6.75 13.54
CA VAL A 66 -6.33 -5.96 13.22
C VAL A 66 -5.67 -5.52 14.53
N PRO A 67 -4.34 -5.67 14.70
CA PRO A 67 -3.66 -5.24 15.92
C PRO A 67 -3.90 -3.76 16.26
N ASP A 68 -4.08 -3.45 17.55
CA ASP A 68 -4.42 -2.11 18.04
C ASP A 68 -3.47 -1.04 17.52
N TRP A 69 -2.17 -1.30 17.55
CA TRP A 69 -1.16 -0.36 17.09
C TRP A 69 -1.25 -0.07 15.58
N VAL A 70 -1.67 -1.07 14.76
CA VAL A 70 -1.94 -0.89 13.32
C VAL A 70 -3.18 -0.03 13.12
N ARG A 71 -4.27 -0.34 13.84
CA ARG A 71 -5.51 0.46 13.79
C ARG A 71 -5.25 1.91 14.16
N LEU A 72 -4.56 2.13 15.29
CA LEU A 72 -4.23 3.48 15.76
C LEU A 72 -3.33 4.22 14.77
N GLY A 73 -2.29 3.57 14.22
CA GLY A 73 -1.42 4.18 13.22
C GLY A 73 -2.15 4.54 11.92
N LEU A 74 -3.05 3.68 11.45
CA LEU A 74 -3.91 3.94 10.31
C LEU A 74 -4.84 5.14 10.56
N LEU A 75 -5.52 5.18 11.72
CA LEU A 75 -6.45 6.24 12.08
C LEU A 75 -5.76 7.57 12.39
N ASP A 76 -4.57 7.55 12.98
CA ASP A 76 -3.76 8.75 13.17
C ASP A 76 -3.32 9.33 11.82
N THR A 77 -2.91 8.49 10.89
CA THR A 77 -2.60 8.89 9.52
C THR A 77 -3.82 9.48 8.81
N LEU A 78 -4.99 8.84 8.95
CA LEU A 78 -6.23 9.31 8.34
C LEU A 78 -6.65 10.69 8.88
N THR A 79 -6.59 10.88 10.20
CA THR A 79 -6.91 12.16 10.84
C THR A 79 -5.91 13.25 10.47
N ALA A 80 -4.61 12.92 10.46
CA ALA A 80 -3.57 13.84 10.05
C ALA A 80 -3.73 14.26 8.57
N TRP A 81 -4.17 13.34 7.69
CA TRP A 81 -4.48 13.65 6.30
C TRP A 81 -5.71 14.56 6.17
N ALA A 82 -6.79 14.25 6.89
CA ALA A 82 -7.99 15.08 6.90
C ALA A 82 -7.71 16.51 7.40
N ASP A 83 -6.81 16.65 8.38
CA ASP A 83 -6.41 17.94 8.96
C ASP A 83 -5.31 18.67 8.16
N GLY A 84 -4.81 18.06 7.07
CA GLY A 84 -3.70 18.63 6.28
C GLY A 84 -2.35 18.66 7.02
N ARG A 85 -2.17 17.83 8.07
CA ARG A 85 -0.96 17.79 8.90
C ARG A 85 0.09 16.80 8.40
N VAL A 86 -0.23 15.98 7.39
CA VAL A 86 0.72 15.03 6.81
C VAL A 86 1.50 15.67 5.65
N SER A 87 2.76 15.31 5.50
CA SER A 87 3.52 15.57 4.29
C SER A 87 3.01 14.69 3.15
N THR A 88 2.93 15.22 1.94
CA THR A 88 2.46 14.47 0.78
C THR A 88 3.49 14.47 -0.36
N CYS A 89 3.33 13.55 -1.32
CA CYS A 89 4.06 13.62 -2.56
C CYS A 89 3.65 14.86 -3.38
N ARG A 90 4.43 15.19 -4.43
CA ARG A 90 4.17 16.36 -5.30
C ARG A 90 2.78 16.39 -5.94
N HIS A 91 2.04 15.28 -5.94
CA HIS A 91 0.68 15.20 -6.47
C HIS A 91 -0.39 15.65 -5.46
N GLN A 92 0.01 15.95 -4.23
CA GLN A 92 -0.83 16.52 -3.17
C GLN A 92 -2.21 15.85 -3.05
N PRO A 93 -2.29 14.53 -2.75
CA PRO A 93 -3.58 13.86 -2.58
C PRO A 93 -4.34 14.48 -1.40
N THR A 94 -5.61 14.80 -1.61
CA THR A 94 -6.50 15.44 -0.62
C THR A 94 -7.76 14.61 -0.41
N PRO A 95 -8.43 14.67 0.76
CA PRO A 95 -9.65 13.91 1.03
C PRO A 95 -10.84 14.30 0.15
N ASP A 96 -10.91 15.54 -0.31
CA ASP A 96 -11.96 16.07 -1.19
C ASP A 96 -11.80 15.64 -2.66
N ARG A 97 -10.66 15.05 -3.00
CA ARG A 97 -10.40 14.40 -4.30
C ARG A 97 -9.89 12.98 -4.08
N PRO A 98 -10.77 12.06 -3.64
CA PRO A 98 -10.39 10.73 -3.25
C PRO A 98 -9.66 9.98 -4.37
N GLN A 99 -8.52 9.42 -4.02
CA GLN A 99 -7.71 8.54 -4.86
C GLN A 99 -6.99 7.53 -3.95
N PRO A 100 -6.49 6.40 -4.48
CA PRO A 100 -5.68 5.49 -3.68
C PRO A 100 -4.46 6.19 -3.11
N VAL A 101 -4.31 6.13 -1.80
CA VAL A 101 -3.18 6.71 -1.07
C VAL A 101 -2.53 5.66 -0.17
N LEU A 102 -1.24 5.81 0.02
CA LEU A 102 -0.42 4.89 0.80
C LEU A 102 0.31 5.64 1.90
N ALA A 103 0.38 5.01 3.06
CA ALA A 103 1.22 5.42 4.18
C ALA A 103 1.92 4.19 4.76
N ALA A 104 2.90 4.40 5.62
CA ALA A 104 3.67 3.32 6.21
C ALA A 104 4.09 3.63 7.65
N ALA A 105 4.06 2.62 8.51
CA ALA A 105 4.48 2.73 9.91
C ALA A 105 5.91 3.25 10.06
N TRP A 106 6.81 2.85 9.17
CA TRP A 106 8.22 3.26 9.18
C TRP A 106 8.49 4.67 8.63
N LYS A 107 7.50 5.32 8.00
CA LYS A 107 7.56 6.71 7.55
C LYS A 107 6.33 7.48 8.02
N PRO A 108 6.15 7.66 9.34
CA PRO A 108 5.04 8.43 9.88
C PRO A 108 5.07 9.84 9.28
N ASN A 109 3.93 10.46 9.12
CA ASN A 109 3.76 11.77 8.53
C ASN A 109 4.02 11.89 7.01
N LEU A 110 4.20 10.78 6.29
CA LEU A 110 4.27 10.78 4.83
C LEU A 110 3.12 9.97 4.23
N LEU A 111 2.31 10.62 3.40
CA LEU A 111 1.23 10.02 2.66
C LEU A 111 1.42 10.28 1.17
N VAL A 112 1.35 9.26 0.34
CA VAL A 112 1.64 9.36 -1.09
C VAL A 112 0.52 8.75 -1.93
N CYS A 113 0.34 9.22 -3.15
CA CYS A 113 -0.54 8.53 -4.12
C CYS A 113 0.12 7.23 -4.62
N ALA A 114 -0.67 6.34 -5.22
CA ALA A 114 -0.20 5.05 -5.72
C ALA A 114 0.99 5.16 -6.68
N ALA A 115 1.03 6.17 -7.56
CA ALA A 115 2.15 6.40 -8.47
C ALA A 115 3.47 6.75 -7.76
N CYS A 116 3.39 7.25 -6.52
CA CYS A 116 4.53 7.64 -5.69
C CYS A 116 4.85 6.64 -4.58
N ALA A 117 4.32 5.42 -4.62
CA ALA A 117 4.55 4.37 -3.62
C ALA A 117 6.05 4.11 -3.36
N HIS A 118 6.91 4.28 -4.38
CA HIS A 118 8.35 4.16 -4.26
C HIS A 118 8.98 5.10 -3.23
N LEU A 119 8.34 6.23 -2.89
CA LEU A 119 8.81 7.14 -1.85
C LEU A 119 8.71 6.54 -0.43
N LEU A 120 7.90 5.49 -0.26
CA LEU A 120 7.82 4.74 1.01
C LEU A 120 8.92 3.68 1.12
N ALA A 121 9.60 3.34 0.03
CA ALA A 121 10.64 2.32 0.05
C ALA A 121 11.77 2.68 1.04
N LEU A 122 12.29 1.66 1.71
CA LEU A 122 13.46 1.74 2.57
C LEU A 122 14.70 1.27 1.79
N PRO A 123 15.89 1.80 2.09
CA PRO A 123 17.14 1.22 1.58
C PRO A 123 17.24 -0.23 2.07
N ARG A 124 17.51 -1.15 1.15
CA ARG A 124 17.65 -2.58 1.47
C ARG A 124 18.71 -2.80 2.55
N ASN A 125 18.41 -3.70 3.47
CA ASN A 125 19.27 -4.06 4.59
C ASN A 125 19.66 -2.89 5.50
N SER A 126 18.96 -1.74 5.41
CA SER A 126 19.13 -0.69 6.42
C SER A 126 18.56 -1.17 7.76
N ASP A 127 19.00 -0.55 8.86
CA ASP A 127 18.49 -0.88 10.19
C ASP A 127 16.97 -0.75 10.24
N ARG A 128 16.41 0.28 9.61
CA ARG A 128 14.96 0.48 9.54
C ARG A 128 14.23 -0.61 8.74
N ASP A 129 14.84 -1.10 7.66
CA ASP A 129 14.31 -2.20 6.83
C ASP A 129 14.22 -3.52 7.60
N ARG A 130 15.05 -3.67 8.63
CA ARG A 130 15.10 -4.84 9.50
C ARG A 130 14.42 -4.66 10.86
N THR A 131 13.86 -3.48 11.13
CA THR A 131 13.23 -3.19 12.42
C THR A 131 11.74 -3.48 12.39
N CYS A 132 11.26 -4.27 13.35
CA CYS A 132 9.84 -4.54 13.55
C CYS A 132 9.10 -3.27 13.96
N ASP A 133 8.03 -2.91 13.24
CA ASP A 133 7.24 -1.70 13.54
C ASP A 133 6.43 -1.83 14.83
N ALA A 134 6.14 -3.06 15.28
CA ALA A 134 5.35 -3.30 16.50
C ALA A 134 6.19 -3.22 17.78
N CYS A 135 7.37 -3.85 17.84
CA CYS A 135 8.15 -3.99 19.06
C CYS A 135 9.56 -3.39 19.00
N GLY A 136 9.99 -2.89 17.84
CA GLY A 136 11.32 -2.34 17.65
C GLY A 136 12.45 -3.38 17.54
N HIS A 137 12.12 -4.70 17.56
CA HIS A 137 13.12 -5.76 17.38
C HIS A 137 13.82 -5.60 16.04
N GLN A 138 15.15 -5.67 16.04
CA GLN A 138 15.98 -5.63 14.85
C GLN A 138 16.29 -7.05 14.39
N CYS A 139 15.65 -7.48 13.30
CA CYS A 139 15.82 -8.81 12.75
C CYS A 139 17.20 -9.00 12.12
N THR A 140 17.75 -10.21 12.23
CA THR A 140 19.07 -10.58 11.70
C THR A 140 19.02 -10.93 10.21
N GLY A 141 17.87 -11.34 9.71
CA GLY A 141 17.65 -11.64 8.30
C GLY A 141 16.91 -12.96 8.07
N PRO A 142 16.33 -13.14 6.88
CA PRO A 142 15.51 -14.31 6.56
C PRO A 142 16.31 -15.64 6.59
N GLU A 143 17.62 -15.59 6.38
CA GLU A 143 18.52 -16.75 6.48
C GLU A 143 18.58 -17.35 7.89
N HIS A 144 18.22 -16.57 8.92
CA HIS A 144 18.15 -17.01 10.32
C HIS A 144 16.71 -17.27 10.78
N ALA A 145 15.74 -17.33 9.87
CA ALA A 145 14.32 -17.39 10.16
C ALA A 145 13.84 -16.20 11.03
N ASP A 146 14.58 -15.12 11.04
CA ASP A 146 14.34 -13.88 11.79
C ASP A 146 14.25 -12.71 10.82
N GLY A 147 13.16 -12.64 10.08
CA GLY A 147 12.91 -11.64 9.05
C GLY A 147 11.72 -10.74 9.36
N ILE A 148 11.56 -9.70 8.56
CA ILE A 148 10.38 -8.83 8.59
C ILE A 148 9.30 -9.41 7.66
N TYR A 149 8.11 -9.56 8.20
CA TYR A 149 6.89 -9.96 7.51
C TYR A 149 6.10 -8.71 7.15
N PRO A 150 5.98 -8.37 5.86
CA PRO A 150 5.21 -7.22 5.43
C PRO A 150 3.72 -7.45 5.64
N GLY A 151 3.01 -6.42 6.06
CA GLY A 151 1.57 -6.41 6.19
C GLY A 151 0.98 -5.13 5.59
N MET A 152 -0.27 -5.22 5.18
CA MET A 152 -1.05 -4.07 4.70
C MET A 152 -2.48 -4.18 5.20
N VAL A 153 -3.05 -3.05 5.59
CA VAL A 153 -4.47 -2.90 5.89
C VAL A 153 -5.04 -1.74 5.09
N GLN A 154 -6.33 -1.78 4.81
CA GLN A 154 -7.02 -0.76 4.04
C GLN A 154 -8.21 -0.21 4.82
N LEU A 155 -8.37 1.12 4.80
CA LEU A 155 -9.60 1.79 5.24
C LEU A 155 -9.99 2.84 4.18
N GLY A 156 -11.08 2.58 3.48
CA GLY A 156 -11.45 3.41 2.33
C GLY A 156 -10.34 3.46 1.28
N PRO A 157 -9.93 4.64 0.79
CA PRO A 157 -8.85 4.78 -0.20
C PRO A 157 -7.44 4.68 0.41
N LEU A 158 -7.30 4.67 1.74
CA LEU A 158 -6.01 4.63 2.43
C LEU A 158 -5.53 3.18 2.64
N ILE A 159 -4.32 2.90 2.17
CA ILE A 159 -3.57 1.67 2.43
C ILE A 159 -2.46 2.01 3.44
N TYR A 160 -2.42 1.31 4.55
CA TYR A 160 -1.39 1.45 5.58
C TYR A 160 -0.51 0.22 5.60
N GLN A 161 0.79 0.42 5.44
CA GLN A 161 1.80 -0.64 5.36
C GLN A 161 2.57 -0.72 6.67
N TYR A 162 2.96 -1.94 7.04
CA TYR A 162 3.77 -2.19 8.23
C TYR A 162 4.64 -3.45 8.05
N GLY A 163 5.68 -3.56 8.86
CA GLY A 163 6.55 -4.74 8.92
C GLY A 163 6.62 -5.30 10.33
N THR A 164 6.46 -6.61 10.51
CA THR A 164 6.51 -7.25 11.82
C THR A 164 7.53 -8.39 11.84
N CYS A 165 8.19 -8.61 12.97
CA CYS A 165 8.96 -9.82 13.21
C CYS A 165 8.02 -11.03 13.41
N ALA A 166 8.56 -12.24 13.41
CA ALA A 166 7.79 -13.48 13.59
C ALA A 166 6.93 -13.48 14.87
N GLY A 167 7.46 -12.93 15.97
CA GLY A 167 6.75 -12.87 17.25
C GLY A 167 5.61 -11.84 17.32
N CYS A 168 5.59 -10.85 16.41
CA CYS A 168 4.56 -9.82 16.34
C CYS A 168 3.61 -10.02 15.14
N ARG A 169 3.86 -11.03 14.32
CA ARG A 169 3.06 -11.31 13.14
C ARG A 169 1.62 -11.66 13.53
N PRO A 170 0.60 -10.97 12.98
CA PRO A 170 -0.79 -11.34 13.22
C PRO A 170 -1.06 -12.79 12.76
N PRO A 171 -1.90 -13.56 13.49
CA PRO A 171 -2.21 -14.95 13.14
C PRO A 171 -2.83 -15.12 11.74
N THR A 172 -3.48 -14.08 11.23
CA THR A 172 -4.15 -14.06 9.92
C THR A 172 -3.24 -13.63 8.77
N ALA A 173 -1.95 -13.35 9.04
CA ALA A 173 -1.02 -12.90 8.00
C ALA A 173 -0.39 -14.11 7.29
N ASP A 174 -0.89 -14.46 6.12
CA ASP A 174 -0.37 -15.57 5.29
C ASP A 174 0.89 -15.20 4.47
N ILE A 175 1.43 -14.02 4.66
CA ILE A 175 2.64 -13.57 3.95
C ILE A 175 3.88 -14.01 4.71
N GLY A 176 4.65 -14.92 4.14
CA GLY A 176 5.97 -15.28 4.64
C GLY A 176 7.00 -14.14 4.44
N PRO A 177 8.16 -14.20 5.13
CA PRO A 177 9.23 -13.25 4.89
C PRO A 177 9.67 -13.33 3.43
N LEU A 178 9.86 -12.19 2.78
CA LEU A 178 10.39 -12.14 1.42
C LEU A 178 11.77 -12.81 1.40
N SER A 179 11.92 -13.87 0.60
CA SER A 179 13.23 -14.53 0.45
C SER A 179 14.20 -13.60 -0.30
N ALA A 180 15.50 -13.71 0.02
CA ALA A 180 16.54 -12.97 -0.66
C ALA A 180 16.52 -13.20 -2.19
N THR A 181 16.08 -14.38 -2.64
CA THR A 181 15.94 -14.74 -4.07
C THR A 181 14.82 -13.96 -4.75
N GLN A 182 13.67 -13.76 -4.09
CA GLN A 182 12.55 -13.00 -4.65
C GLN A 182 12.87 -11.51 -4.76
N THR A 183 13.64 -10.96 -3.81
CA THR A 183 14.08 -9.56 -3.86
C THR A 183 15.10 -9.28 -4.98
N ALA A 184 15.94 -10.27 -5.35
CA ALA A 184 16.90 -10.13 -6.45
C ALA A 184 16.21 -10.14 -7.82
N GLU A 185 15.19 -10.97 -8.00
CA GLU A 185 14.42 -11.06 -9.25
C GLU A 185 13.57 -9.80 -9.52
N GLN A 186 13.07 -9.16 -8.46
CA GLN A 186 12.34 -7.89 -8.54
C GLN A 186 13.23 -6.69 -8.90
N ALA A 187 14.54 -6.81 -8.73
CA ALA A 187 15.51 -5.75 -9.02
C ALA A 187 16.12 -5.83 -10.41
N ALA A 188 15.88 -6.89 -11.18
CA ALA A 188 16.33 -6.95 -12.57
C ALA A 188 15.58 -5.87 -13.37
N PRO A 189 16.27 -4.90 -14.01
CA PRO A 189 15.62 -3.95 -14.88
C PRO A 189 14.92 -4.76 -15.98
N ARG A 190 13.61 -4.61 -16.10
CA ARG A 190 12.85 -5.16 -17.24
C ARG A 190 13.54 -4.64 -18.48
N GLY A 191 14.17 -5.55 -19.22
CA GLY A 191 14.96 -5.25 -20.39
C GLY A 191 14.20 -4.31 -21.30
N THR A 192 14.84 -3.22 -21.64
CA THR A 192 14.43 -2.27 -22.65
C THR A 192 14.06 -3.08 -23.90
N GLY A 193 12.76 -3.00 -24.25
CA GLY A 193 12.20 -3.71 -25.38
C GLY A 193 13.09 -3.51 -26.60
N ARG A 194 13.50 -4.61 -27.20
CA ARG A 194 14.18 -4.67 -28.50
C ARG A 194 13.38 -3.82 -29.48
N VAL A 195 13.91 -2.64 -29.79
CA VAL A 195 13.47 -1.86 -30.94
C VAL A 195 13.68 -2.76 -32.16
N ARG A 196 12.59 -3.30 -32.69
CA ARG A 196 12.61 -3.97 -34.00
C ARG A 196 13.01 -2.93 -35.03
N GLN A 197 14.27 -2.97 -35.48
CA GLN A 197 14.69 -2.30 -36.68
C GLN A 197 13.82 -2.83 -37.82
N ARG A 198 12.91 -1.99 -38.30
CA ARG A 198 12.21 -2.20 -39.57
C ARG A 198 13.28 -2.10 -40.66
N GLY A 199 13.68 -3.25 -41.20
CA GLY A 199 14.49 -3.33 -42.40
C GLY A 199 13.80 -2.58 -43.54
N SER A 200 14.45 -1.56 -44.04
CA SER A 200 14.14 -0.86 -45.29
C SER A 200 14.33 -1.83 -46.45
N ARG A 201 13.21 -2.37 -46.96
CA ARG A 201 13.24 -3.09 -48.26
C ARG A 201 13.47 -2.08 -49.36
N GLY A 202 14.69 -2.12 -49.94
CA GLY A 202 15.06 -1.40 -51.11
C GLY A 202 14.13 -1.74 -52.29
N ARG A 203 13.51 -0.72 -52.87
CA ARG A 203 12.83 -0.82 -54.16
C ARG A 203 13.90 -0.95 -55.26
N GLY A 204 14.07 -2.18 -55.76
CA GLY A 204 14.80 -2.43 -56.98
C GLY A 204 14.09 -1.79 -58.17
N ARG A 205 14.77 -0.80 -58.78
CA ARG A 205 14.46 -0.26 -60.08
C ARG A 205 14.83 -1.33 -61.11
N ARG A 206 13.85 -1.92 -61.79
CA ARG A 206 14.09 -2.62 -63.07
C ARG A 206 13.80 -1.64 -64.19
N GLY A 207 14.86 -1.20 -64.85
CA GLY A 207 14.81 -0.67 -66.21
C GLY A 207 14.72 -1.81 -67.19
N GLY A 208 13.88 -1.65 -68.24
CA GLY A 208 13.86 -2.47 -69.41
C GLY A 208 13.58 -1.58 -70.62
N PRO A 209 14.23 -1.83 -71.78
CA PRO A 209 14.22 -0.92 -72.91
C PRO A 209 13.13 -1.26 -73.91
N ARG A 210 12.64 -0.28 -74.58
CA ARG A 210 12.20 -0.04 -75.97
C ARG A 210 10.94 0.78 -76.05
#